data_2fe9438d77b110aeed15d2a6355fa77d
#
_entry.id   2fe9438d77b110aeed15d2a6355fa77d
#
_cell.length_a   1.000
_cell.length_b   1.000
_cell.length_c   1.000
_cell.angle_alpha   90.00
_cell.angle_beta   90.00
_cell.angle_gamma   90.00
#
_symmetry.space_group_name_H-M   'P 1'
#
loop_
_entity.id
_entity.type
_entity.pdbx_description
1 polymer ?
#
loop_
_entity_poly.entity_id
_entity_poly.type
_entity_poly.pdbx_seq_one_letter_code
_entity_poly.pdbx_strand_id
1 'polypeptide(L)'
;MVSQWATHRHPQFWDDPHRFDPERFTPEREAERHPYAYFPFGRGPRACIGSNFAMLESLTAVAVLVQRFRFETVPGTVALDTAGITLRPKGTVPVRLAPR
;
A
#
# COMPACT_ATOMS: atom_id res chain seq x y z
N MET A 1 21.53 3.28 0.49
CA MET A 1 20.21 2.68 0.20
C MET A 1 19.20 3.32 1.15
N VAL A 2 18.05 3.77 0.64
CA VAL A 2 16.97 4.35 1.45
C VAL A 2 15.86 3.31 1.55
N SER A 3 15.40 3.02 2.77
CA SER A 3 14.32 2.05 3.01
C SER A 3 12.96 2.74 2.87
N GLN A 4 12.22 2.39 1.83
CA GLN A 4 10.81 2.82 1.65
C GLN A 4 9.96 2.41 2.85
N TRP A 5 10.13 1.18 3.34
CA TRP A 5 9.37 0.68 4.48
C TRP A 5 9.56 1.53 5.73
N ALA A 6 10.79 1.92 6.03
CA ALA A 6 11.10 2.78 7.18
C ALA A 6 10.61 4.21 6.98
N THR A 7 10.82 4.80 5.79
CA THR A 7 10.39 6.18 5.49
C THR A 7 8.87 6.32 5.52
N HIS A 8 8.14 5.35 4.95
CA HIS A 8 6.67 5.35 4.94
C HIS A 8 6.03 5.07 6.31
N ARG A 9 6.85 4.86 7.35
CA ARG A 9 6.42 4.66 8.75
C ARG A 9 7.17 5.55 9.72
N HIS A 10 7.93 6.52 9.21
CA HIS A 10 8.70 7.39 10.06
C HIS A 10 7.78 8.40 10.77
N PRO A 11 7.79 8.48 12.11
CA PRO A 11 6.82 9.30 12.86
C PRO A 11 6.95 10.81 12.62
N GLN A 12 8.08 11.26 12.09
CA GLN A 12 8.24 12.66 11.68
C GLN A 12 7.37 13.04 10.48
N PHE A 13 7.00 12.07 9.63
CA PHE A 13 6.26 12.32 8.39
C PHE A 13 4.85 11.73 8.43
N TRP A 14 4.56 10.83 9.37
CA TRP A 14 3.33 10.07 9.43
C TRP A 14 2.81 9.98 10.86
N ASP A 15 1.67 10.58 11.10
CA ASP A 15 0.94 10.42 12.34
C ASP A 15 0.38 8.99 12.44
N ASP A 16 0.59 8.32 13.58
CA ASP A 16 0.18 6.94 13.78
C ASP A 16 0.50 6.02 12.59
N PRO A 17 1.80 5.84 12.25
CA PRO A 17 2.23 5.26 10.97
C PRO A 17 1.83 3.80 10.79
N HIS A 18 1.38 3.12 11.83
CA HIS A 18 0.92 1.73 11.78
C HIS A 18 -0.59 1.60 11.56
N ARG A 19 -1.34 2.68 11.70
CA ARG A 19 -2.76 2.71 11.42
C ARG A 19 -3.02 2.74 9.92
N PHE A 20 -3.91 1.86 9.46
CA PHE A 20 -4.44 1.95 8.10
C PHE A 20 -5.45 3.12 8.04
N ASP A 21 -5.09 4.17 7.32
CA ASP A 21 -5.88 5.38 7.19
C ASP A 21 -5.80 5.89 5.74
N PRO A 22 -6.79 5.59 4.89
CA PRO A 22 -6.83 6.04 3.50
C PRO A 22 -6.90 7.57 3.36
N GLU A 23 -7.47 8.26 4.35
CA GLU A 23 -7.61 9.73 4.34
C GLU A 23 -6.27 10.46 4.36
N ARG A 24 -5.17 9.75 4.61
CA ARG A 24 -3.81 10.28 4.46
C ARG A 24 -3.48 10.72 3.04
N PHE A 25 -4.23 10.23 2.05
CA PHE A 25 -4.01 10.45 0.63
C PHE A 25 -5.07 11.36 0.01
N THR A 26 -5.76 12.17 0.81
CA THR A 26 -6.58 13.25 0.26
C THR A 26 -5.67 14.34 -0.35
N PRO A 27 -6.15 15.08 -1.36
CA PRO A 27 -5.36 16.13 -2.01
C PRO A 27 -4.76 17.14 -1.04
N GLU A 28 -5.51 17.51 -0.01
CA GLU A 28 -5.09 18.49 1.02
C GLU A 28 -3.91 17.96 1.81
N ARG A 29 -4.01 16.73 2.31
CA ARG A 29 -2.94 16.08 3.09
C ARG A 29 -1.73 15.72 2.24
N GLU A 30 -1.93 15.42 0.96
CA GLU A 30 -0.82 15.21 0.04
C GLU A 30 -0.05 16.50 -0.23
N ALA A 31 -0.73 17.63 -0.35
CA ALA A 31 -0.10 18.94 -0.57
C ALA A 31 0.78 19.39 0.62
N GLU A 32 0.38 19.04 1.85
CA GLU A 32 1.13 19.37 3.07
C GLU A 32 2.32 18.42 3.32
N ARG A 33 2.28 17.23 2.73
CA ARG A 33 3.28 16.21 2.96
C ARG A 33 4.60 16.50 2.25
N HIS A 34 5.69 16.24 2.95
CA HIS A 34 7.02 16.31 2.34
C HIS A 34 7.08 15.40 1.09
N PRO A 35 7.51 15.88 -0.09
CA PRO A 35 7.40 15.16 -1.36
C PRO A 35 8.16 13.83 -1.43
N TYR A 36 9.12 13.63 -0.51
CA TYR A 36 9.87 12.37 -0.39
C TYR A 36 9.43 11.51 0.81
N ALA A 37 8.33 11.85 1.48
CA ALA A 37 7.79 11.00 2.53
C ALA A 37 7.06 9.76 1.98
N TYR A 38 6.62 9.80 0.72
CA TYR A 38 5.95 8.69 0.05
C TYR A 38 6.49 8.47 -1.37
N PHE A 39 7.12 7.32 -1.59
CA PHE A 39 7.73 6.96 -2.88
C PHE A 39 7.70 5.43 -3.12
N PRO A 40 6.49 4.82 -3.20
CA PRO A 40 6.34 3.36 -3.27
C PRO A 40 7.01 2.73 -4.49
N PHE A 41 7.20 3.50 -5.54
CA PHE A 41 7.86 3.08 -6.79
C PHE A 41 9.27 3.68 -6.96
N GLY A 42 9.86 4.17 -5.89
CA GLY A 42 11.11 4.93 -5.96
C GLY A 42 10.91 6.35 -6.49
N ARG A 43 12.00 7.10 -6.62
CA ARG A 43 12.01 8.46 -7.18
C ARG A 43 13.32 8.75 -7.91
N GLY A 44 13.31 9.82 -8.72
CA GLY A 44 14.45 10.25 -9.52
C GLY A 44 14.70 9.38 -10.75
N PRO A 45 15.92 9.40 -11.31
CA PRO A 45 16.24 8.72 -12.57
C PRO A 45 16.08 7.19 -12.55
N ARG A 46 15.93 6.61 -11.36
CA ARG A 46 15.76 5.16 -11.15
C ARG A 46 14.37 4.80 -10.64
N ALA A 47 13.40 5.72 -10.74
CA ALA A 47 12.00 5.41 -10.45
C ALA A 47 11.50 4.24 -11.32
N CYS A 48 10.55 3.48 -10.79
CA CYS A 48 10.01 2.31 -11.49
C CYS A 48 9.28 2.76 -12.77
N ILE A 49 9.72 2.27 -13.92
CA ILE A 49 9.10 2.56 -15.23
C ILE A 49 7.66 2.02 -15.32
N GLY A 50 7.36 0.93 -14.61
CA GLY A 50 6.06 0.28 -14.62
C GLY A 50 5.05 0.84 -13.61
N SER A 51 5.36 1.93 -12.91
CA SER A 51 4.50 2.47 -11.83
C SER A 51 3.07 2.76 -12.28
N ASN A 52 2.90 3.44 -13.43
CA ASN A 52 1.59 3.78 -13.96
C ASN A 52 0.79 2.53 -14.37
N PHE A 53 1.46 1.55 -14.97
CA PHE A 53 0.84 0.27 -15.32
C PHE A 53 0.38 -0.48 -14.07
N ALA A 54 1.24 -0.60 -13.07
CA ALA A 54 0.92 -1.27 -11.82
C ALA A 54 -0.25 -0.61 -11.07
N MET A 55 -0.31 0.73 -11.07
CA MET A 55 -1.42 1.47 -10.48
C MET A 55 -2.73 1.23 -11.24
N LEU A 56 -2.71 1.30 -12.57
CA LEU A 56 -3.89 1.05 -13.40
C LEU A 56 -4.42 -0.38 -13.21
N GLU A 57 -3.54 -1.37 -13.25
CA GLU A 57 -3.88 -2.77 -13.03
C GLU A 57 -4.51 -2.98 -11.65
N SER A 58 -3.86 -2.48 -10.60
CA SER A 58 -4.34 -2.63 -9.22
C SER A 58 -5.69 -1.96 -9.01
N LEU A 59 -5.87 -0.73 -9.49
CA LEU A 59 -7.13 0.01 -9.37
C LEU A 59 -8.26 -0.70 -10.12
N THR A 60 -7.99 -1.18 -11.34
CA THR A 60 -8.98 -1.91 -12.14
C THR A 60 -9.38 -3.21 -11.47
N ALA A 61 -8.41 -3.98 -10.99
CA ALA A 61 -8.68 -5.23 -10.29
C ALA A 61 -9.53 -5.02 -9.03
N VAL A 62 -9.14 -4.05 -8.20
CA VAL A 62 -9.90 -3.71 -6.99
C VAL A 62 -11.31 -3.23 -7.34
N ALA A 63 -11.47 -2.35 -8.34
CA ALA A 63 -12.77 -1.84 -8.76
C ALA A 63 -13.72 -2.98 -9.20
N VAL A 64 -13.23 -3.91 -10.02
CA VAL A 64 -14.01 -5.07 -10.47
C VAL A 64 -14.40 -5.96 -9.30
N LEU A 65 -13.47 -6.22 -8.40
CA LEU A 65 -13.71 -7.09 -7.25
C LEU A 65 -14.72 -6.50 -6.27
N VAL A 66 -14.59 -5.22 -5.90
CA VAL A 66 -15.50 -4.59 -4.93
C VAL A 66 -16.90 -4.32 -5.48
N GLN A 67 -17.06 -4.25 -6.80
CA GLN A 67 -18.38 -4.19 -7.42
C GLN A 67 -19.15 -5.51 -7.28
N ARG A 68 -18.46 -6.63 -7.27
CA ARG A 68 -19.08 -7.97 -7.27
C ARG A 68 -19.14 -8.61 -5.89
N PHE A 69 -18.19 -8.26 -5.01
CA PHE A 69 -18.02 -8.93 -3.73
C PHE A 69 -17.87 -7.94 -2.58
N ARG A 70 -18.34 -8.35 -1.43
CA ARG A 70 -17.95 -7.80 -0.13
C ARG A 70 -16.81 -8.63 0.42
N PHE A 71 -15.80 -7.96 0.96
CA PHE A 71 -14.65 -8.61 1.58
C PHE A 71 -14.81 -8.51 3.09
N GLU A 72 -14.76 -9.65 3.76
CA GLU A 72 -14.72 -9.73 5.21
C GLU A 72 -13.36 -10.27 5.62
N THR A 73 -12.70 -9.59 6.55
CA THR A 73 -11.44 -10.05 7.09
C THR A 73 -11.66 -11.27 7.98
N VAL A 74 -10.82 -12.28 7.78
CA VAL A 74 -10.75 -13.40 8.72
C VAL A 74 -9.73 -13.01 9.80
N PRO A 75 -10.09 -13.08 11.11
CA PRO A 75 -9.16 -12.79 12.18
C PRO A 75 -7.90 -13.63 12.08
N GLY A 76 -6.77 -13.00 12.25
CA GLY A 76 -5.46 -13.65 12.20
C GLY A 76 -4.35 -12.67 11.96
N THR A 77 -3.13 -13.06 12.28
CA THR A 77 -1.94 -12.27 12.00
C THR A 77 -1.30 -12.75 10.72
N VAL A 78 -1.13 -11.85 9.75
CA VAL A 78 -0.38 -12.14 8.54
C VAL A 78 1.09 -11.83 8.79
N ALA A 79 1.93 -12.84 8.80
CA ALA A 79 3.37 -12.66 8.84
C ALA A 79 3.87 -12.09 7.50
N LEU A 80 4.90 -11.24 7.55
CA LEU A 80 5.55 -10.71 6.36
C LEU A 80 6.79 -11.54 6.03
N ASP A 81 6.98 -11.81 4.74
CA ASP A 81 8.22 -12.37 4.22
C ASP A 81 9.17 -11.21 3.89
N THR A 82 10.28 -11.15 4.61
CA THR A 82 11.29 -10.10 4.48
C THR A 82 12.53 -10.57 3.73
N ALA A 83 12.54 -11.81 3.25
CA ALA A 83 13.71 -12.40 2.58
C ALA A 83 13.91 -11.93 1.13
N GLY A 84 12.95 -11.24 0.56
CA GLY A 84 12.99 -10.76 -0.82
C GLY A 84 13.28 -9.26 -0.98
N ILE A 85 13.39 -8.82 -2.24
CA ILE A 85 13.51 -7.40 -2.60
C ILE A 85 12.19 -6.65 -2.30
N THR A 86 11.07 -7.37 -2.38
CA THR A 86 9.73 -6.84 -2.11
C THR A 86 9.15 -7.47 -0.87
N LEU A 87 8.48 -6.66 -0.05
CA LEU A 87 7.72 -7.12 1.08
C LEU A 87 6.44 -7.81 0.59
N ARG A 88 6.18 -9.02 1.06
CA ARG A 88 4.96 -9.76 0.71
C ARG A 88 4.43 -10.55 1.91
N PRO A 89 3.14 -10.92 1.91
CA PRO A 89 2.63 -11.84 2.92
C PRO A 89 3.35 -13.19 2.84
N LYS A 90 3.68 -13.75 4.00
CA LYS A 90 4.18 -15.12 4.11
C LYS A 90 2.98 -16.07 4.18
N GLY A 91 2.74 -16.78 3.10
CA GLY A 91 1.60 -17.68 2.99
C GLY A 91 0.31 -16.97 2.52
N THR A 92 -0.84 -17.52 2.87
CA THR A 92 -2.15 -17.07 2.42
C THR A 92 -2.70 -15.98 3.32
N VAL A 93 -3.33 -14.97 2.73
CA VAL A 93 -4.14 -13.97 3.44
C VAL A 93 -5.61 -14.38 3.26
N PRO A 94 -6.21 -15.04 4.25
CA PRO A 94 -7.59 -15.52 4.11
C PRO A 94 -8.56 -14.35 4.17
N VAL A 95 -9.51 -14.34 3.25
CA VAL A 95 -10.65 -13.42 3.24
C VAL A 95 -11.93 -14.20 2.95
N ARG A 96 -13.04 -13.76 3.53
CA ARG A 96 -14.35 -14.29 3.20
C ARG A 96 -14.98 -13.38 2.16
N LEU A 97 -15.50 -13.98 1.08
CA LEU A 97 -16.18 -13.26 0.01
C LEU A 97 -17.69 -13.52 0.11
N ALA A 98 -18.47 -12.45 0.11
CA ALA A 98 -19.92 -12.52 -0.06
C ALA A 98 -20.31 -11.76 -1.35
N PRO A 99 -21.20 -12.28 -2.19
CA PRO A 99 -21.74 -11.54 -3.33
C PRO A 99 -22.42 -10.24 -2.88
N ARG A 100 -22.37 -9.21 -3.71
CA ARG A 100 -23.15 -7.97 -3.53
C ARG A 100 -24.50 -8.07 -4.16
#